data_ea9c3acf2e182d9a6d647292d23b8be1
#
_entry.id   ea9c3acf2e182d9a6d647292d23b8be1
#
_cell.length_a   1.000
_cell.length_b   1.000
_cell.length_c   1.000
_cell.angle_alpha   90.00
_cell.angle_beta   90.00
_cell.angle_gamma   90.00
#
_symmetry.space_group_name_H-M   'P 1'
#
loop_
_entity.id
_entity.type
_entity.pdbx_description
1 polymer ?
#
loop_
_entity_poly.entity_id
_entity_poly.type
_entity_poly.pdbx_seq_one_letter_code
_entity_poly.pdbx_strand_id
1 'polypeptide(L)'
;MAWRKYTQEMLQEAVDNSTSVAGVLRHLGLNQAGGTHAHISRMLKNMDIDTSHFIRYVGTGAHARHSADKILVVRPPGSGRAKPQMLRRALLEIGRPYVCAECDCGERWRGKPLRLHIDHIDGDFHNNVAGNLRFLCPNCHSQTPNFSGASRGKYALAGR
;
A
#
# COMPACT_ATOMS: atom_id res chain seq x y z
N MET A 1 -37.79 25.80 11.81
CA MET A 1 -37.12 25.53 10.51
C MET A 1 -35.64 25.36 10.79
N ALA A 2 -35.06 24.18 10.50
CA ALA A 2 -33.61 23.98 10.67
C ALA A 2 -32.89 24.82 9.62
N TRP A 3 -32.00 25.71 10.04
CA TRP A 3 -31.14 26.49 9.15
C TRP A 3 -30.26 25.52 8.37
N ARG A 4 -30.56 25.34 7.07
CA ARG A 4 -29.64 24.62 6.20
C ARG A 4 -28.48 25.54 5.87
N LYS A 5 -27.29 25.15 6.25
CA LYS A 5 -26.06 25.95 6.05
C LYS A 5 -25.75 26.18 4.54
N TYR A 6 -26.27 25.34 3.66
CA TYR A 6 -26.09 25.42 2.20
C TYR A 6 -27.46 25.32 1.52
N THR A 7 -27.79 26.29 0.65
CA THR A 7 -28.98 26.26 -0.17
C THR A 7 -28.70 25.49 -1.47
N GLN A 8 -29.77 25.12 -2.19
CA GLN A 8 -29.66 24.43 -3.47
C GLN A 8 -28.95 25.30 -4.50
N GLU A 9 -29.28 26.61 -4.52
CA GLU A 9 -28.70 27.59 -5.44
C GLU A 9 -27.18 27.73 -5.21
N MET A 10 -26.75 27.86 -3.95
CA MET A 10 -25.32 27.94 -3.61
C MET A 10 -24.55 26.69 -4.06
N LEU A 11 -25.17 25.52 -3.88
CA LEU A 11 -24.53 24.26 -4.28
C LEU A 11 -24.53 24.09 -5.80
N GLN A 12 -25.60 24.51 -6.49
CA GLN A 12 -25.67 24.48 -7.94
C GLN A 12 -24.60 25.40 -8.55
N GLU A 13 -24.48 26.66 -8.08
CA GLU A 13 -23.44 27.59 -8.52
C GLU A 13 -22.04 27.02 -8.31
N ALA A 14 -21.79 26.42 -7.14
CA ALA A 14 -20.51 25.81 -6.85
C ALA A 14 -20.21 24.59 -7.75
N VAL A 15 -21.24 23.82 -8.14
CA VAL A 15 -21.13 22.68 -9.05
C VAL A 15 -20.83 23.16 -10.47
N ASP A 16 -21.56 24.17 -10.96
CA ASP A 16 -21.38 24.73 -12.31
C ASP A 16 -19.97 25.30 -12.52
N ASN A 17 -19.36 25.82 -11.45
CA ASN A 17 -17.97 26.34 -11.46
C ASN A 17 -16.92 25.30 -11.03
N SER A 18 -17.26 24.02 -11.01
CA SER A 18 -16.36 22.96 -10.54
C SER A 18 -16.42 21.72 -11.42
N THR A 19 -15.31 20.99 -11.48
CA THR A 19 -15.23 19.71 -12.19
C THR A 19 -15.13 18.50 -11.25
N SER A 20 -15.30 18.71 -9.95
CA SER A 20 -15.22 17.66 -8.93
C SER A 20 -15.78 18.13 -7.59
N VAL A 21 -16.13 17.22 -6.69
CA VAL A 21 -16.56 17.56 -5.32
C VAL A 21 -15.47 18.34 -4.57
N ALA A 22 -14.19 18.02 -4.78
CA ALA A 22 -13.10 18.80 -4.20
C ALA A 22 -13.06 20.25 -4.73
N GLY A 23 -13.46 20.47 -6.00
CA GLY A 23 -13.66 21.79 -6.59
C GLY A 23 -14.78 22.55 -5.90
N VAL A 24 -15.93 21.91 -5.69
CA VAL A 24 -17.06 22.46 -4.94
C VAL A 24 -16.66 22.90 -3.54
N LEU A 25 -15.89 22.08 -2.83
CA LEU A 25 -15.37 22.45 -1.49
C LEU A 25 -14.50 23.69 -1.55
N ARG A 26 -13.61 23.81 -2.54
CA ARG A 26 -12.77 25.01 -2.73
C ARG A 26 -13.61 26.24 -3.05
N HIS A 27 -14.58 26.11 -3.92
CA HIS A 27 -15.50 27.21 -4.28
C HIS A 27 -16.25 27.73 -3.05
N LEU A 28 -16.70 26.84 -2.19
CA LEU A 28 -17.39 27.14 -0.94
C LEU A 28 -16.46 27.56 0.22
N GLY A 29 -15.14 27.63 -0.01
CA GLY A 29 -14.15 27.94 1.04
C GLY A 29 -14.07 26.90 2.16
N LEU A 30 -14.41 25.63 1.86
CA LEU A 30 -14.47 24.56 2.85
C LEU A 30 -13.19 23.76 2.91
N ASN A 31 -12.86 23.26 4.11
CA ASN A 31 -11.73 22.38 4.30
C ASN A 31 -11.97 21.03 3.61
N GLN A 32 -10.96 20.53 2.87
CA GLN A 32 -11.01 19.27 2.11
C GLN A 32 -10.80 18.03 2.99
N ALA A 33 -11.40 17.99 4.18
CA ALA A 33 -11.40 16.82 5.03
C ALA A 33 -12.41 15.76 4.52
N GLY A 34 -12.11 14.48 4.74
CA GLY A 34 -12.96 13.37 4.29
C GLY A 34 -14.42 13.46 4.75
N GLY A 35 -14.68 13.91 5.97
CA GLY A 35 -16.01 14.14 6.51
C GLY A 35 -16.77 15.24 5.75
N THR A 36 -16.11 16.36 5.43
CA THR A 36 -16.71 17.48 4.67
C THR A 36 -17.03 17.04 3.24
N HIS A 37 -16.10 16.31 2.62
CA HIS A 37 -16.30 15.77 1.27
C HIS A 37 -17.52 14.84 1.21
N ALA A 38 -17.63 13.90 2.15
CA ALA A 38 -18.78 12.99 2.22
C ALA A 38 -20.11 13.72 2.51
N HIS A 39 -20.07 14.77 3.32
CA HIS A 39 -21.23 15.59 3.64
C HIS A 39 -21.75 16.31 2.39
N ILE A 40 -20.90 17.05 1.68
CA ILE A 40 -21.29 17.77 0.46
C ILE A 40 -21.74 16.79 -0.62
N SER A 41 -21.03 15.67 -0.84
CA SER A 41 -21.46 14.65 -1.81
C SER A 41 -22.89 14.14 -1.55
N ARG A 42 -23.25 13.91 -0.27
CA ARG A 42 -24.61 13.51 0.10
C ARG A 42 -25.61 14.63 -0.15
N MET A 43 -25.25 15.89 0.12
CA MET A 43 -26.14 17.01 -0.12
C MET A 43 -26.44 17.20 -1.61
N LEU A 44 -25.41 17.15 -2.47
CA LEU A 44 -25.58 17.22 -3.92
C LEU A 44 -26.54 16.15 -4.41
N LYS A 45 -26.37 14.91 -3.93
CA LYS A 45 -27.26 13.80 -4.26
C LYS A 45 -28.69 13.99 -3.74
N ASN A 46 -28.86 14.46 -2.50
CA ASN A 46 -30.18 14.65 -1.89
C ASN A 46 -30.97 15.81 -2.51
N MET A 47 -30.27 16.75 -3.11
CA MET A 47 -30.87 17.90 -3.82
C MET A 47 -30.97 17.67 -5.33
N ASP A 48 -30.65 16.45 -5.79
CA ASP A 48 -30.71 16.04 -7.21
C ASP A 48 -29.92 16.98 -8.14
N ILE A 49 -28.78 17.50 -7.66
CA ILE A 49 -27.90 18.37 -8.44
C ILE A 49 -27.06 17.51 -9.40
N ASP A 50 -27.17 17.83 -10.70
CA ASP A 50 -26.43 17.11 -11.73
C ASP A 50 -24.91 17.35 -11.62
N THR A 51 -24.17 16.26 -11.46
CA THR A 51 -22.70 16.23 -11.41
C THR A 51 -22.11 15.36 -12.53
N SER A 52 -22.85 15.11 -13.60
CA SER A 52 -22.44 14.25 -14.72
C SER A 52 -21.18 14.76 -15.42
N HIS A 53 -20.97 16.08 -15.44
CA HIS A 53 -19.78 16.74 -16.00
C HIS A 53 -18.53 16.63 -15.09
N PHE A 54 -18.68 16.13 -13.86
CA PHE A 54 -17.52 15.96 -13.00
C PHE A 54 -16.55 14.93 -13.58
N ILE A 55 -15.31 15.38 -13.74
CA ILE A 55 -14.22 14.48 -14.10
C ILE A 55 -13.99 13.56 -12.90
N ARG A 56 -14.50 12.33 -12.99
CA ARG A 56 -14.04 11.30 -12.07
C ARG A 56 -12.53 11.19 -12.29
N TYR A 57 -11.76 11.66 -11.31
CA TYR A 57 -10.38 11.27 -11.23
C TYR A 57 -10.38 9.75 -11.12
N VAL A 58 -10.36 9.09 -12.26
CA VAL A 58 -9.91 7.71 -12.33
C VAL A 58 -8.47 7.84 -11.89
N GLY A 59 -8.29 7.70 -10.58
CA GLY A 59 -6.96 7.72 -10.03
C GLY A 59 -6.15 6.84 -10.94
N THR A 60 -5.07 7.34 -11.46
CA THR A 60 -4.06 6.54 -12.12
C THR A 60 -3.51 5.58 -11.08
N GLY A 61 -4.41 4.85 -10.44
CA GLY A 61 -4.16 3.74 -9.54
C GLY A 61 -3.57 2.53 -10.26
N ALA A 62 -3.34 2.64 -11.53
CA ALA A 62 -2.20 2.05 -12.19
C ALA A 62 -0.94 2.83 -11.74
N HIS A 63 -0.65 2.87 -10.42
CA HIS A 63 0.74 2.88 -10.03
C HIS A 63 1.33 1.68 -10.74
N ALA A 64 2.08 1.96 -11.82
CA ALA A 64 2.73 0.93 -12.62
C ALA A 64 3.44 0.03 -11.60
N ARG A 65 2.94 -1.19 -11.45
CA ARG A 65 3.47 -2.12 -10.46
C ARG A 65 4.94 -2.27 -10.79
N HIS A 66 5.81 -1.88 -9.89
CA HIS A 66 7.23 -2.09 -10.08
C HIS A 66 7.47 -3.54 -10.48
N SER A 67 8.16 -3.77 -11.56
CA SER A 67 8.57 -5.09 -12.01
C SER A 67 9.53 -5.75 -11.01
N ALA A 68 9.71 -7.06 -11.08
CA ALA A 68 10.55 -7.81 -10.15
C ALA A 68 11.98 -7.27 -10.11
N ASP A 69 12.56 -6.91 -11.25
CA ASP A 69 13.90 -6.33 -11.38
C ASP A 69 14.08 -5.02 -10.60
N LYS A 70 13.02 -4.20 -10.48
CA LYS A 70 13.04 -2.96 -9.70
C LYS A 70 12.82 -3.17 -8.21
N ILE A 71 12.30 -4.32 -7.82
CA ILE A 71 12.01 -4.68 -6.43
C ILE A 71 13.17 -5.46 -5.81
N LEU A 72 13.74 -6.42 -6.57
CA LEU A 72 14.76 -7.35 -6.12
C LEU A 72 16.17 -6.75 -6.26
N VAL A 73 16.39 -5.63 -5.60
CA VAL A 73 17.62 -4.82 -5.64
C VAL A 73 18.13 -4.51 -4.24
N VAL A 74 19.40 -4.16 -4.14
CA VAL A 74 19.92 -3.54 -2.91
C VAL A 74 19.36 -2.12 -2.81
N ARG A 75 18.78 -1.79 -1.67
CA ARG A 75 18.21 -0.47 -1.40
C ARG A 75 19.24 0.43 -0.71
N PRO A 76 19.19 1.74 -0.95
CA PRO A 76 20.10 2.67 -0.27
C PRO A 76 19.99 2.61 1.25
N PRO A 77 21.10 2.81 1.98
CA PRO A 77 21.06 2.98 3.44
C PRO A 77 20.06 4.07 3.86
N GLY A 78 19.35 3.85 4.94
CA GLY A 78 18.30 4.77 5.43
C GLY A 78 16.95 4.61 4.75
N SER A 79 16.83 3.82 3.68
CA SER A 79 15.53 3.49 3.12
C SER A 79 14.71 2.60 4.08
N GLY A 80 13.40 2.76 4.12
CA GLY A 80 12.54 1.89 4.90
C GLY A 80 12.53 0.45 4.37
N ARG A 81 12.16 -0.52 5.20
CA ARG A 81 12.06 -1.93 4.81
C ARG A 81 11.09 -2.13 3.65
N ALA A 82 11.45 -2.95 2.68
CA ALA A 82 10.55 -3.33 1.58
C ALA A 82 9.33 -4.10 2.12
N LYS A 83 8.15 -3.81 1.57
CA LYS A 83 6.91 -4.49 1.99
C LYS A 83 6.98 -5.99 1.63
N PRO A 84 6.74 -6.92 2.57
CA PRO A 84 6.83 -8.36 2.30
C PRO A 84 5.95 -8.83 1.14
N GLN A 85 4.80 -8.16 0.92
CA GLN A 85 3.91 -8.48 -0.20
C GLN A 85 4.54 -8.19 -1.56
N MET A 86 5.33 -7.12 -1.66
CA MET A 86 6.04 -6.76 -2.90
C MET A 86 7.16 -7.76 -3.19
N LEU A 87 7.96 -8.11 -2.18
CA LEU A 87 9.03 -9.11 -2.31
C LEU A 87 8.47 -10.47 -2.68
N ARG A 88 7.37 -10.92 -2.02
CA ARG A 88 6.71 -12.20 -2.35
C ARG A 88 6.28 -12.23 -3.80
N ARG A 89 5.57 -11.19 -4.26
CA ARG A 89 5.13 -11.10 -5.65
C ARG A 89 6.32 -11.14 -6.61
N ALA A 90 7.37 -10.37 -6.34
CA ALA A 90 8.54 -10.31 -7.20
C ALA A 90 9.28 -11.67 -7.27
N LEU A 91 9.39 -12.39 -6.16
CA LEU A 91 9.98 -13.73 -6.14
C LEU A 91 9.15 -14.74 -6.92
N LEU A 92 7.81 -14.69 -6.80
CA LEU A 92 6.92 -15.56 -7.59
C LEU A 92 6.97 -15.21 -9.08
N GLU A 93 7.07 -13.93 -9.43
CA GLU A 93 7.16 -13.44 -10.81
C GLU A 93 8.42 -13.97 -11.52
N ILE A 94 9.54 -14.13 -10.80
CA ILE A 94 10.76 -14.74 -11.34
C ILE A 94 10.77 -16.27 -11.22
N GLY A 95 9.65 -16.90 -10.89
CA GLY A 95 9.50 -18.36 -10.84
C GLY A 95 10.02 -19.03 -9.56
N ARG A 96 10.26 -18.30 -8.46
CA ARG A 96 10.68 -18.89 -7.19
C ARG A 96 9.57 -19.78 -6.62
N PRO A 97 9.78 -21.08 -6.35
CA PRO A 97 8.79 -21.94 -5.73
C PRO A 97 8.33 -21.41 -4.36
N TYR A 98 7.03 -21.43 -4.09
CA TYR A 98 6.46 -20.99 -2.81
C TYR A 98 6.47 -22.14 -1.80
N VAL A 99 7.68 -22.52 -1.38
CA VAL A 99 7.94 -23.59 -0.40
C VAL A 99 8.98 -23.10 0.61
N CYS A 100 8.95 -23.64 1.80
CA CYS A 100 9.96 -23.35 2.83
C CYS A 100 11.31 -23.91 2.41
N ALA A 101 12.35 -23.08 2.39
CA ALA A 101 13.68 -23.48 1.95
C ALA A 101 14.39 -24.45 2.93
N GLU A 102 13.84 -24.64 4.14
CA GLU A 102 14.45 -25.52 5.17
C GLU A 102 13.70 -26.86 5.33
N CYS A 103 12.38 -26.87 5.15
CA CYS A 103 11.58 -28.09 5.43
C CYS A 103 10.57 -28.42 4.34
N ASP A 104 10.65 -27.76 3.19
CA ASP A 104 9.79 -27.94 2.03
C ASP A 104 8.28 -27.80 2.27
N CYS A 105 7.89 -27.28 3.45
CA CYS A 105 6.49 -27.01 3.74
C CYS A 105 5.95 -25.94 2.77
N GLY A 106 4.86 -26.25 2.10
CA GLY A 106 4.22 -25.34 1.14
C GLY A 106 3.22 -24.38 1.78
N GLU A 107 2.26 -23.95 0.97
CA GLU A 107 1.23 -22.97 1.35
C GLU A 107 0.12 -23.50 2.26
N ARG A 108 0.20 -24.75 2.72
CA ARG A 108 -0.81 -25.37 3.59
C ARG A 108 -0.16 -26.10 4.76
N TRP A 109 -0.78 -25.95 5.92
CA TRP A 109 -0.42 -26.68 7.13
C TRP A 109 -1.69 -27.25 7.79
N ARG A 110 -1.73 -28.55 8.02
CA ARG A 110 -2.89 -29.24 8.60
C ARG A 110 -4.22 -28.87 7.92
N GLY A 111 -4.22 -28.84 6.58
CA GLY A 111 -5.40 -28.49 5.78
C GLY A 111 -5.74 -26.99 5.69
N LYS A 112 -5.06 -26.11 6.44
CA LYS A 112 -5.29 -24.66 6.47
C LYS A 112 -4.24 -23.91 5.65
N PRO A 113 -4.56 -22.72 5.09
CA PRO A 113 -3.57 -21.90 4.41
C PRO A 113 -2.44 -21.49 5.37
N LEU A 114 -1.21 -21.66 4.92
CA LEU A 114 0.01 -21.24 5.62
C LEU A 114 0.69 -20.13 4.82
N ARG A 115 0.96 -19.01 5.49
CA ARG A 115 1.69 -17.91 4.87
C ARG A 115 3.18 -18.05 5.18
N LEU A 116 3.99 -18.29 4.16
CA LEU A 116 5.44 -18.30 4.31
C LEU A 116 5.96 -16.87 4.52
N HIS A 117 6.98 -16.74 5.34
CA HIS A 117 7.71 -15.49 5.58
C HIS A 117 8.80 -15.34 4.54
N ILE A 118 9.25 -14.09 4.31
CA ILE A 118 10.44 -13.80 3.51
C ILE A 118 11.56 -13.50 4.48
N ASP A 119 12.61 -14.24 4.36
CA ASP A 119 13.83 -14.13 5.16
C ASP A 119 14.98 -13.58 4.30
N HIS A 120 15.76 -12.65 4.86
CA HIS A 120 17.00 -12.17 4.29
C HIS A 120 18.15 -13.01 4.85
N ILE A 121 18.80 -13.79 4.00
CA ILE A 121 19.80 -14.78 4.42
C ILE A 121 20.95 -14.11 5.19
N ASP A 122 21.40 -12.94 4.71
CA ASP A 122 22.45 -12.15 5.38
C ASP A 122 21.93 -11.32 6.57
N GLY A 123 20.61 -11.22 6.75
CA GLY A 123 19.96 -10.41 7.78
C GLY A 123 19.86 -8.92 7.45
N ASP A 124 20.42 -8.46 6.34
CA ASP A 124 20.26 -7.07 5.89
C ASP A 124 18.97 -6.90 5.09
N PHE A 125 18.00 -6.21 5.69
CA PHE A 125 16.70 -5.92 5.05
C PHE A 125 16.78 -4.95 3.88
N HIS A 126 17.91 -4.32 3.62
CA HIS A 126 18.13 -3.50 2.42
C HIS A 126 18.56 -4.35 1.22
N ASN A 127 19.17 -5.51 1.46
CA ASN A 127 19.63 -6.40 0.41
C ASN A 127 18.50 -7.31 -0.08
N ASN A 128 17.67 -6.79 -0.99
CA ASN A 128 16.54 -7.53 -1.53
C ASN A 128 16.85 -8.30 -2.82
N VAL A 129 18.12 -8.54 -3.16
CA VAL A 129 18.46 -9.36 -4.33
C VAL A 129 17.88 -10.76 -4.21
N ALA A 130 17.43 -11.34 -5.33
CA ALA A 130 16.75 -12.63 -5.34
C ALA A 130 17.56 -13.75 -4.64
N GLY A 131 18.88 -13.76 -4.81
CA GLY A 131 19.77 -14.74 -4.18
C GLY A 131 19.87 -14.65 -2.66
N ASN A 132 19.55 -13.47 -2.09
CA ASN A 132 19.57 -13.23 -0.65
C ASN A 132 18.19 -13.44 0.02
N LEU A 133 17.15 -13.74 -0.75
CA LEU A 133 15.80 -13.91 -0.23
C LEU A 133 15.36 -15.38 -0.33
N ARG A 134 14.69 -15.86 0.72
CA ARG A 134 14.08 -17.20 0.74
C ARG A 134 12.73 -17.17 1.42
N PHE A 135 11.90 -18.17 1.08
CA PHE A 135 10.66 -18.41 1.80
C PHE A 135 10.92 -19.36 2.96
N LEU A 136 10.42 -19.02 4.15
CA LEU A 136 10.46 -19.89 5.32
C LEU A 136 9.07 -20.01 5.95
N CYS A 137 8.75 -21.20 6.46
CA CYS A 137 7.58 -21.33 7.33
C CYS A 137 7.86 -20.63 8.68
N PRO A 138 6.83 -20.24 9.45
CA PRO A 138 7.00 -19.56 10.72
C PRO A 138 7.96 -20.28 11.69
N ASN A 139 7.90 -21.61 11.74
CA ASN A 139 8.75 -22.42 12.61
C ASN A 139 10.23 -22.33 12.22
N CYS A 140 10.55 -22.57 10.94
CA CYS A 140 11.93 -22.47 10.47
C CYS A 140 12.45 -21.05 10.55
N HIS A 141 11.61 -20.04 10.24
CA HIS A 141 11.99 -18.64 10.34
C HIS A 141 12.33 -18.24 11.79
N SER A 142 11.61 -18.76 12.78
CA SER A 142 11.88 -18.48 14.20
C SER A 142 13.25 -19.00 14.69
N GLN A 143 13.84 -19.95 13.97
CA GLN A 143 15.12 -20.56 14.29
C GLN A 143 16.31 -19.90 13.57
N THR A 144 16.06 -18.92 12.69
CA THR A 144 17.14 -18.22 12.00
C THR A 144 17.92 -17.30 12.92
N PRO A 145 19.23 -17.13 12.73
CA PRO A 145 20.07 -16.22 13.55
C PRO A 145 19.60 -14.77 13.51
N ASN A 146 18.87 -14.38 12.48
CA ASN A 146 18.40 -13.02 12.23
C ASN A 146 16.94 -12.78 12.68
N PHE A 147 16.29 -13.78 13.28
CA PHE A 147 14.90 -13.70 13.69
C PHE A 147 14.67 -12.59 14.71
N SER A 148 13.55 -11.87 14.55
CA SER A 148 13.04 -10.87 15.52
C SER A 148 14.03 -9.78 15.91
N GLY A 149 14.95 -9.43 15.01
CA GLY A 149 15.93 -8.36 15.25
C GLY A 149 17.17 -8.80 15.98
N ALA A 150 17.44 -10.10 16.08
CA ALA A 150 18.70 -10.62 16.61
C ALA A 150 19.93 -10.12 15.83
N SER A 151 19.74 -9.64 14.59
CA SER A 151 20.76 -8.99 13.76
C SER A 151 20.89 -7.48 14.00
N ARG A 152 20.08 -6.86 14.89
CA ARG A 152 20.16 -5.43 15.16
C ARG A 152 21.55 -5.05 15.65
N GLY A 153 22.16 -4.08 14.98
CA GLY A 153 23.51 -3.60 15.30
C GLY A 153 24.65 -4.34 14.62
N LYS A 154 24.43 -5.53 14.06
CA LYS A 154 25.49 -6.27 13.36
C LYS A 154 25.93 -5.59 12.05
N TYR A 155 25.04 -4.86 11.40
CA TYR A 155 25.28 -4.20 10.11
C TYR A 155 25.39 -2.67 10.21
N ALA A 156 25.18 -2.12 11.41
CA ALA A 156 25.25 -0.65 11.62
C ALA A 156 26.66 -0.08 11.54
N LEU A 157 27.69 -0.92 11.54
CA LEU A 157 29.09 -0.51 11.61
C LEU A 157 29.87 -0.63 10.28
N ALA A 158 29.25 -1.12 9.21
CA ALA A 158 29.92 -1.27 7.92
C ALA A 158 29.89 -0.01 7.03
N GLY A 159 29.47 1.13 7.57
CA GLY A 159 29.25 2.37 6.80
C GLY A 159 29.53 3.64 7.58
N ARG A 160 30.67 3.74 8.28
CA ARG A 160 31.22 5.04 8.71
C ARG A 160 32.63 5.22 8.16
#